data_e4d2c430793fdf87e88760f978e5b8a6
#
_entry.id   e4d2c430793fdf87e88760f978e5b8a6
#
_cell.length_a   1.000
_cell.length_b   1.000
_cell.length_c   1.000
_cell.angle_alpha   90.00
_cell.angle_beta   90.00
_cell.angle_gamma   90.00
#
_symmetry.space_group_name_H-M   'P 1'
#
loop_
_entity.id
_entity.type
_entity.pdbx_description
1 polymer ?
#
loop_
_entity_poly.entity_id
_entity_poly.type
_entity_poly.pdbx_seq_one_letter_code
_entity_poly.pdbx_strand_id
1 'polypeptide(L)'
;TELPFKKPKKAVPVKSAQVLVIQSKGQWLWQQRPNSGLWGGLWCLPIIENPAEFENLCQTLGLKKVIQRAEITHSFTHFTWQLEAICFESDTDQQEHISIELGGTWLAAPIAAEMGIPTAMKKLISAINL
;
A
#
# COMPACT_ATOMS: atom_id res chain seq x y z
N THR A 1 24.35 26.92 -24.51
CA THR A 1 24.00 26.57 -24.36
C THR A 1 23.17 26.04 -23.79
N GLU A 2 23.16 25.93 -23.65
CA GLU A 2 22.67 25.38 -23.38
C GLU A 2 21.81 24.86 -23.10
N LEU A 3 21.65 24.80 -22.91
CA LEU A 3 21.05 24.32 -22.76
C LEU A 3 20.17 23.79 -22.84
N PRO A 4 20.09 23.64 -23.22
CA PRO A 4 19.22 23.12 -23.34
C PRO A 4 18.57 22.35 -23.07
N PHE A 5 18.79 22.05 -23.11
CA PHE A 5 18.39 21.14 -22.92
C PHE A 5 17.89 20.72 -22.02
N LYS A 6 17.82 20.78 -21.66
CA LYS A 6 17.42 20.44 -20.84
C LYS A 6 16.36 20.53 -20.44
N LYS A 7 15.80 20.51 -20.52
CA LYS A 7 14.86 20.40 -20.23
C LYS A 7 14.15 19.97 -20.55
N PRO A 8 14.26 19.92 -20.75
CA PRO A 8 13.16 19.57 -21.04
C PRO A 8 12.50 18.45 -20.88
N LYS A 9 12.83 17.88 -20.87
CA LYS A 9 12.06 16.93 -20.65
C LYS A 9 11.12 17.25 -19.63
N LYS A 10 9.99 16.99 -19.81
CA LYS A 10 9.08 17.19 -18.85
C LYS A 10 9.27 16.25 -17.77
N ALA A 11 9.32 16.65 -16.56
CA ALA A 11 9.44 15.80 -15.41
C ALA A 11 8.20 14.91 -15.33
N VAL A 12 8.40 13.64 -15.04
CA VAL A 12 7.30 12.73 -14.80
C VAL A 12 6.62 13.13 -13.49
N PRO A 13 5.28 13.22 -13.46
CA PRO A 13 4.61 13.59 -12.23
C PRO A 13 4.91 12.62 -11.10
N VAL A 14 5.04 13.14 -9.89
CA VAL A 14 5.25 12.32 -8.70
C VAL A 14 3.97 12.31 -7.91
N LYS A 15 3.45 11.10 -7.68
CA LYS A 15 2.26 10.91 -6.86
C LYS A 15 2.66 10.28 -5.54
N SER A 16 1.95 10.62 -4.49
CA SER A 16 2.18 10.04 -3.18
C SER A 16 0.95 9.30 -2.71
N ALA A 17 1.16 8.19 -2.04
CA ALA A 17 0.06 7.44 -1.45
C ALA A 17 0.56 6.74 -0.20
N GLN A 18 -0.38 6.43 0.69
CA GLN A 18 -0.10 5.68 1.89
C GLN A 18 -0.64 4.28 1.73
N VAL A 19 0.13 3.31 2.18
CA VAL A 19 -0.25 1.90 2.13
C VAL A 19 -0.53 1.45 3.55
N LEU A 20 -1.73 0.94 3.76
CA LEU A 20 -2.15 0.50 5.07
C LEU A 20 -1.76 -0.95 5.28
N VAL A 21 -0.91 -1.19 6.27
CA VAL A 21 -0.50 -2.55 6.62
C VAL A 21 -1.07 -2.84 8.00
N ILE A 22 -2.02 -3.74 8.07
CA ILE A 22 -2.63 -4.12 9.34
C ILE A 22 -2.22 -5.54 9.65
N GLN A 23 -1.47 -5.70 10.73
CA GLN A 23 -1.00 -7.01 11.15
C GLN A 23 -1.85 -7.50 12.32
N SER A 24 -2.32 -8.73 12.22
CA SER A 24 -3.06 -9.36 13.28
C SER A 24 -2.78 -10.86 13.23
N LYS A 25 -2.27 -11.41 14.31
CA LYS A 25 -1.98 -12.85 14.40
C LYS A 25 -1.07 -13.35 13.28
N GLY A 26 -0.08 -12.55 12.91
CA GLY A 26 0.85 -12.96 11.86
C GLY A 26 0.28 -12.90 10.45
N GLN A 27 -0.89 -12.31 10.31
CA GLN A 27 -1.53 -12.12 9.00
C GLN A 27 -1.67 -10.65 8.71
N TRP A 28 -1.65 -10.31 7.43
CA TRP A 28 -1.90 -8.95 6.95
C TRP A 28 -3.19 -8.95 6.15
N LEU A 29 -3.84 -7.79 6.09
CA LEU A 29 -5.07 -7.64 5.30
C LEU A 29 -4.71 -7.28 3.87
N TRP A 30 -5.20 -8.07 2.92
CA TRP A 30 -4.96 -7.88 1.49
C TRP A 30 -6.26 -7.66 0.76
N GLN A 31 -6.21 -6.87 -0.32
CA GLN A 31 -7.35 -6.63 -1.19
C GLN A 31 -6.98 -7.05 -2.60
N GLN A 32 -7.97 -7.56 -3.34
CA GLN A 32 -7.77 -7.85 -4.75
C GLN A 32 -8.18 -6.62 -5.55
N ARG A 33 -7.31 -6.18 -6.44
CA ARG A 33 -7.60 -5.01 -7.27
C ARG A 33 -8.71 -5.36 -8.26
N PRO A 34 -9.51 -4.36 -8.68
CA PRO A 34 -10.51 -4.60 -9.74
C PRO A 34 -9.84 -5.14 -10.99
N ASN A 35 -10.61 -5.84 -11.81
CA ASN A 35 -10.06 -6.46 -13.02
C ASN A 35 -9.59 -5.46 -14.07
N SER A 36 -9.93 -4.19 -13.93
CA SER A 36 -9.48 -3.16 -14.85
C SER A 36 -8.69 -2.10 -14.08
N GLY A 37 -7.88 -1.34 -14.81
CA GLY A 37 -7.07 -0.29 -14.21
C GLY A 37 -5.73 -0.80 -13.74
N LEU A 38 -5.05 0.01 -12.92
CA LEU A 38 -3.72 -0.29 -12.44
C LEU A 38 -3.72 -1.58 -11.63
N TRP A 39 -2.84 -2.50 -12.02
CA TRP A 39 -2.66 -3.79 -11.33
C TRP A 39 -3.96 -4.61 -11.27
N GLY A 40 -4.76 -4.55 -12.35
CA GLY A 40 -6.03 -5.27 -12.38
C GLY A 40 -5.89 -6.74 -12.04
N GLY A 41 -6.76 -7.21 -11.14
CA GLY A 41 -6.79 -8.60 -10.73
C GLY A 41 -5.71 -9.04 -9.77
N LEU A 42 -4.70 -8.21 -9.51
CA LEU A 42 -3.62 -8.56 -8.59
C LEU A 42 -4.02 -8.25 -7.16
N TRP A 43 -3.39 -8.94 -6.23
CA TRP A 43 -3.59 -8.70 -4.81
C TRP A 43 -2.66 -7.59 -4.33
N CYS A 44 -3.16 -6.75 -3.44
CA CYS A 44 -2.45 -5.56 -3.04
C CYS A 44 -2.86 -5.16 -1.62
N LEU A 45 -1.94 -4.55 -0.89
CA LEU A 45 -2.29 -3.93 0.38
C LEU A 45 -3.13 -2.68 0.09
N PRO A 46 -4.05 -2.29 0.98
CA PRO A 46 -4.86 -1.10 0.74
C PRO A 46 -4.01 0.14 0.50
N ILE A 47 -4.31 0.85 -0.58
CA ILE A 47 -3.59 2.07 -0.96
C ILE A 47 -4.55 3.24 -0.90
N ILE A 48 -4.21 4.26 -0.14
CA ILE A 48 -5.04 5.44 0.04
C ILE A 48 -4.24 6.67 -0.39
N GLU A 49 -4.74 7.40 -1.37
CA GLU A 49 -4.02 8.55 -1.92
C GLU A 49 -4.29 9.84 -1.16
N ASN A 50 -5.43 9.95 -0.53
CA ASN A 50 -5.82 11.16 0.18
C ASN A 50 -5.47 11.02 1.67
N PRO A 51 -4.58 11.88 2.20
CA PRO A 51 -4.20 11.76 3.62
C PRO A 51 -5.36 11.87 4.59
N ALA A 52 -6.36 12.71 4.28
CA ALA A 52 -7.52 12.85 5.15
C ALA A 52 -8.35 11.57 5.16
N GLU A 53 -8.49 10.91 4.01
CA GLU A 53 -9.19 9.64 3.93
C GLU A 53 -8.44 8.57 4.71
N PHE A 54 -7.11 8.58 4.63
CA PHE A 54 -6.30 7.63 5.37
C PHE A 54 -6.53 7.78 6.88
N GLU A 55 -6.52 9.03 7.35
CA GLU A 55 -6.72 9.30 8.76
C GLU A 55 -8.12 8.88 9.22
N ASN A 56 -9.13 9.22 8.43
CA ASN A 56 -10.50 8.84 8.73
C ASN A 56 -10.66 7.33 8.79
N LEU A 57 -10.02 6.64 7.85
CA LEU A 57 -10.08 5.18 7.81
C LEU A 57 -9.45 4.57 9.05
N CYS A 58 -8.29 5.09 9.46
CA CYS A 58 -7.63 4.60 10.66
C CYS A 58 -8.49 4.80 11.89
N GLN A 59 -9.17 5.94 11.98
CA GLN A 59 -10.08 6.19 13.11
C GLN A 59 -11.27 5.25 13.08
N THR A 60 -11.86 5.05 11.91
CA THR A 60 -13.00 4.15 11.75
C THR A 60 -12.63 2.72 12.15
N LEU A 61 -11.43 2.30 11.81
CA LEU A 61 -10.97 0.95 12.10
C LEU A 61 -10.37 0.81 13.50
N GLY A 62 -10.25 1.91 14.23
CA GLY A 62 -9.67 1.89 15.57
C GLY A 62 -8.19 1.60 15.60
N LEU A 63 -7.49 1.95 14.52
CA LEU A 63 -6.05 1.70 14.42
C LEU A 63 -5.29 2.84 15.07
N LYS A 64 -4.53 2.54 16.11
CA LYS A 64 -3.83 3.58 16.87
C LYS A 64 -2.35 3.32 17.04
N LYS A 65 -1.94 2.05 17.03
CA LYS A 65 -0.57 1.69 17.35
C LYS A 65 0.22 1.46 16.07
N VAL A 66 1.01 2.45 15.69
CA VAL A 66 1.94 2.32 14.57
C VAL A 66 3.15 1.56 15.03
N ILE A 67 3.43 0.43 14.41
CA ILE A 67 4.55 -0.41 14.80
C ILE A 67 5.74 -0.29 13.84
N GLN A 68 5.50 0.21 12.64
CA GLN A 68 6.59 0.43 11.68
C GLN A 68 6.13 1.33 10.55
N ARG A 69 7.09 2.01 9.91
CA ARG A 69 6.88 2.75 8.68
C ARG A 69 7.96 2.35 7.69
N ALA A 70 7.59 2.30 6.42
CA ALA A 70 8.55 2.02 5.36
C ALA A 70 8.15 2.84 4.14
N GLU A 71 9.13 3.16 3.30
CA GLU A 71 8.88 4.01 2.16
C GLU A 71 9.63 3.50 0.95
N ILE A 72 8.98 3.49 -0.20
CA ILE A 72 9.63 3.16 -1.46
C ILE A 72 9.18 4.14 -2.53
N THR A 73 9.97 4.19 -3.60
CA THR A 73 9.63 4.93 -4.80
C THR A 73 9.60 3.94 -5.96
N HIS A 74 8.53 3.97 -6.73
CA HIS A 74 8.39 3.09 -7.88
C HIS A 74 8.04 3.93 -9.10
N SER A 75 8.83 3.80 -10.16
CA SER A 75 8.66 4.58 -11.37
C SER A 75 7.89 3.81 -12.43
N PHE A 76 6.85 4.45 -12.97
CA PHE A 76 6.14 3.96 -14.14
C PHE A 76 6.50 4.85 -15.32
N THR A 77 6.05 4.48 -16.51
CA THR A 77 6.29 5.28 -17.70
C THR A 77 5.70 6.68 -17.58
N HIS A 78 4.52 6.79 -16.98
CA HIS A 78 3.77 8.04 -16.96
C HIS A 78 3.82 8.78 -15.63
N PHE A 79 4.29 8.14 -14.57
CA PHE A 79 4.39 8.80 -13.27
C PHE A 79 5.29 8.00 -12.33
N THR A 80 5.69 8.64 -11.25
CA THR A 80 6.46 8.01 -10.19
C THR A 80 5.60 7.98 -8.94
N TRP A 81 5.56 6.85 -8.26
CA TRP A 81 4.75 6.67 -7.06
C TRP A 81 5.65 6.58 -5.83
N GLN A 82 5.43 7.50 -4.90
CA GLN A 82 6.05 7.42 -3.58
C GLN A 82 5.03 6.76 -2.66
N LEU A 83 5.36 5.56 -2.19
CA LEU A 83 4.47 4.78 -1.33
C LEU A 83 5.05 4.73 0.07
N GLU A 84 4.25 5.17 1.03
CA GLU A 84 4.65 5.08 2.43
C GLU A 84 3.75 4.05 3.11
N ALA A 85 4.35 2.96 3.59
CA ALA A 85 3.62 1.95 4.34
C ALA A 85 3.58 2.38 5.79
N ILE A 86 2.38 2.36 6.36
CA ILE A 86 2.21 2.61 7.78
C ILE A 86 1.60 1.35 8.36
N CYS A 87 2.36 0.71 9.25
CA CYS A 87 2.02 -0.60 9.77
C CYS A 87 1.41 -0.48 11.15
N PHE A 88 0.24 -1.07 11.31
CA PHE A 88 -0.47 -1.10 12.57
C PHE A 88 -0.61 -2.53 13.05
N GLU A 89 -0.71 -2.69 14.35
CA GLU A 89 -1.06 -3.97 14.93
C GLU A 89 -2.50 -3.90 15.42
N SER A 90 -3.27 -4.94 15.15
CA SER A 90 -4.66 -5.00 15.56
C SER A 90 -4.94 -6.30 16.28
N ASP A 91 -5.89 -6.25 17.20
CA ASP A 91 -6.31 -7.43 17.95
C ASP A 91 -7.12 -8.37 17.05
N THR A 92 -7.08 -9.65 17.38
CA THR A 92 -7.83 -10.66 16.65
C THR A 92 -9.32 -10.34 16.59
N ASP A 93 -9.83 -9.77 17.68
CA ASP A 93 -11.26 -9.43 17.77
C ASP A 93 -11.69 -8.45 16.69
N GLN A 94 -10.75 -7.66 16.15
CA GLN A 94 -11.06 -6.64 15.16
C GLN A 94 -10.95 -7.14 13.74
N GLN A 95 -10.47 -8.36 13.52
CA GLN A 95 -10.22 -8.85 12.17
C GLN A 95 -11.47 -8.82 11.29
N GLU A 96 -12.59 -9.28 11.83
CA GLU A 96 -13.82 -9.33 11.04
C GLU A 96 -14.32 -7.93 10.72
N HIS A 97 -14.32 -7.03 11.70
CA HIS A 97 -14.75 -5.66 11.51
C HIS A 97 -13.90 -4.97 10.42
N ILE A 98 -12.58 -5.13 10.51
CA ILE A 98 -11.67 -4.51 9.57
C ILE A 98 -11.88 -5.10 8.17
N SER A 99 -12.06 -6.40 8.08
CA SER A 99 -12.27 -7.06 6.80
C SER A 99 -13.57 -6.60 6.14
N ILE A 100 -14.62 -6.42 6.94
CA ILE A 100 -15.90 -5.92 6.41
C ILE A 100 -15.75 -4.50 5.89
N GLU A 101 -15.10 -3.63 6.67
CA GLU A 101 -14.93 -2.23 6.28
C GLU A 101 -14.04 -2.06 5.04
N LEU A 102 -12.99 -2.86 4.92
CA LEU A 102 -12.04 -2.73 3.82
C LEU A 102 -12.31 -3.71 2.68
N GLY A 103 -13.11 -4.73 2.90
CA GLY A 103 -13.40 -5.72 1.87
C GLY A 103 -12.20 -6.56 1.50
N GLY A 104 -11.37 -6.90 2.48
CA GLY A 104 -10.15 -7.65 2.23
C GLY A 104 -10.13 -9.02 2.87
N THR A 105 -9.00 -9.69 2.72
CA THR A 105 -8.79 -11.03 3.24
C THR A 105 -7.50 -11.05 4.06
N TRP A 106 -7.53 -11.73 5.19
CA TRP A 106 -6.35 -11.88 6.04
C TRP A 106 -5.51 -13.05 5.54
N LEU A 107 -4.25 -12.76 5.19
CA LEU A 107 -3.35 -13.77 4.65
C LEU A 107 -1.98 -13.64 5.28
N ALA A 108 -1.35 -14.79 5.56
CA ALA A 108 0.02 -14.80 6.02
C ALA A 108 0.94 -14.43 4.85
N ALA A 109 2.08 -13.80 5.17
CA ALA A 109 3.00 -13.33 4.14
C ALA A 109 3.41 -14.40 3.13
N PRO A 110 3.77 -15.64 3.55
CA PRO A 110 4.15 -16.66 2.57
C PRO A 110 3.03 -16.99 1.57
N ILE A 111 1.77 -17.00 2.03
CA ILE A 111 0.64 -17.26 1.17
C ILE A 111 0.43 -16.11 0.20
N ALA A 112 0.51 -14.89 0.71
CA ALA A 112 0.35 -13.70 -0.13
C ALA A 112 1.42 -13.64 -1.21
N ALA A 113 2.64 -14.05 -0.90
CA ALA A 113 3.73 -14.03 -1.87
C ALA A 113 3.49 -14.95 -3.05
N GLU A 114 2.68 -16.00 -2.88
CA GLU A 114 2.36 -16.94 -3.96
C GLU A 114 1.22 -16.45 -4.82
N MET A 115 0.51 -15.44 -4.36
CA MET A 115 -0.56 -14.85 -5.14
C MET A 115 0.02 -13.77 -6.04
N GLY A 116 -0.66 -13.40 -7.11
CA GLY A 116 -0.16 -12.35 -7.98
C GLY A 116 -0.16 -11.01 -7.25
N ILE A 117 1.02 -10.48 -6.92
CA ILE A 117 1.13 -9.16 -6.33
C ILE A 117 2.06 -8.30 -7.19
N PRO A 118 1.82 -6.98 -7.25
CA PRO A 118 2.66 -6.09 -8.07
C PRO A 118 4.09 -6.00 -7.55
N THR A 119 5.02 -5.72 -8.47
CA THR A 119 6.43 -5.56 -8.10
C THR A 119 6.63 -4.48 -7.05
N ALA A 120 5.88 -3.36 -7.16
CA ALA A 120 5.99 -2.28 -6.19
C ALA A 120 5.60 -2.76 -4.79
N MET A 121 4.58 -3.64 -4.69
CA MET A 121 4.20 -4.21 -3.43
C MET A 121 5.27 -5.14 -2.88
N LYS A 122 5.93 -5.90 -3.76
CA LYS A 122 7.02 -6.77 -3.33
C LYS A 122 8.16 -5.96 -2.75
N LYS A 123 8.50 -4.83 -3.39
CA LYS A 123 9.53 -3.94 -2.87
C LYS A 123 9.15 -3.39 -1.51
N LEU A 124 7.90 -2.95 -1.36
CA LEU A 124 7.44 -2.37 -0.13
C LEU A 124 7.47 -3.40 1.00
N ILE A 125 6.98 -4.61 0.72
CA ILE A 125 6.97 -5.69 1.70
C ILE A 125 8.38 -6.02 2.15
N SER A 126 9.34 -6.01 1.23
CA SER A 126 10.73 -6.28 1.56
C SER A 126 11.32 -5.22 2.48
N ALA A 127 10.78 -4.01 2.45
CA ALA A 127 11.24 -2.92 3.31
C ALA A 127 10.60 -2.97 4.69
N ILE A 128 9.61 -3.82 4.89
CA ILE A 128 8.90 -3.95 6.16
C ILE A 128 9.48 -5.12 6.93
N ASN A 129 9.84 -4.86 8.19
CA ASN A 129 10.46 -5.87 9.06
C ASN A 129 9.53 -6.22 10.22
N LEU A 130 8.43 -6.83 9.93
CA LEU A 130 7.48 -7.24 10.99
C LEU A 130 7.63 -8.70 11.35
#